data_3112e11691e20e56507eba98a6a5e985
#
_entry.id   3112e11691e20e56507eba98a6a5e985
#
_cell.length_a   1.000
_cell.length_b   1.000
_cell.length_c   1.000
_cell.angle_alpha   90.00
_cell.angle_beta   90.00
_cell.angle_gamma   90.00
#
_symmetry.space_group_name_H-M   'P 1'
#
loop_
_entity.id
_entity.type
_entity.pdbx_description
1 polymer ?
#
loop_
_entity_poly.entity_id
_entity_poly.type
_entity_poly.pdbx_seq_one_letter_code
_entity_poly.pdbx_strand_id
1 'polypeptide(L)'
;MKEKFKPSKLVLFIVLIFFIALPALLDFLLGTDLGKYFSWLESGISIAGTKITVLNVAYLILFLIFFTFLSRIIRKALQNKVLPRTRLDIGARASFVNVVIYAFWILAIYTGINILGINLSSLTFMAGALGIGIGFGLQNIVNNFISGIILLFDPSIQVGDMVQIGEDWGTINRINIRTTIVQSFDNASLIIPNSQMLSNKVTNWSFKDPKVRRQVDVGVAYGSDVQKVRKILLQIVSDMPEIMDDPAPRVDFMDFGNSALIFRVRFWITSPDYWLTAPTELRFRIDEEFRKNDIEIAFPQQDIHIRSASGLEEIFNKGGYSLKIPKDQK
;
A
#
# COMPACT_ATOMS: atom_id res chain seq x y z
N MET A 1 10.02 24.27 31.80
CA MET A 1 9.43 24.52 33.14
C MET A 1 8.40 23.42 33.40
N LYS A 2 8.68 22.48 34.30
CA LYS A 2 7.78 21.40 34.72
C LYS A 2 6.73 21.97 35.65
N GLU A 3 5.54 22.29 35.16
CA GLU A 3 4.41 22.55 36.07
C GLU A 3 4.11 21.28 36.85
N LYS A 4 4.47 21.25 38.10
CA LYS A 4 4.11 20.19 39.06
C LYS A 4 2.58 20.12 39.11
N PHE A 5 2.04 18.98 38.73
CA PHE A 5 0.65 18.62 38.91
C PHE A 5 0.28 18.86 40.39
N LYS A 6 -0.52 19.88 40.65
CA LYS A 6 -0.94 20.18 42.03
C LYS A 6 -1.93 19.09 42.46
N PRO A 7 -1.56 18.24 43.45
CA PRO A 7 -2.42 17.12 43.90
C PRO A 7 -3.76 17.58 44.45
N SER A 8 -3.87 18.87 44.85
CA SER A 8 -5.08 19.45 45.39
C SER A 8 -6.33 19.36 44.51
N LYS A 9 -6.18 19.33 43.16
CA LYS A 9 -7.33 19.25 42.22
C LYS A 9 -7.84 17.83 42.05
N LEU A 10 -6.96 16.83 42.09
CA LEU A 10 -7.32 15.42 42.07
C LEU A 10 -8.00 15.01 43.35
N VAL A 11 -7.47 15.50 44.49
CA VAL A 11 -8.07 15.29 45.83
C VAL A 11 -9.47 15.90 45.91
N LEU A 12 -9.65 17.12 45.39
CA LEU A 12 -10.97 17.77 45.34
C LEU A 12 -11.97 16.95 44.49
N PHE A 13 -11.53 16.38 43.37
CA PHE A 13 -12.35 15.56 42.49
C PHE A 13 -12.73 14.22 43.16
N ILE A 14 -11.77 13.57 43.82
CA ILE A 14 -12.02 12.32 44.57
C ILE A 14 -12.96 12.59 45.75
N VAL A 15 -12.76 13.68 46.46
CA VAL A 15 -13.63 14.11 47.60
C VAL A 15 -15.05 14.37 47.07
N LEU A 16 -15.19 15.00 45.90
CA LEU A 16 -16.49 15.29 45.32
C LEU A 16 -17.24 14.02 44.89
N ILE A 17 -16.55 13.05 44.25
CA ILE A 17 -17.10 11.72 43.91
C ILE A 17 -17.47 10.98 45.22
N PHE A 18 -16.61 11.03 46.22
CA PHE A 18 -16.85 10.42 47.52
C PHE A 18 -18.10 10.97 48.18
N PHE A 19 -18.30 12.31 48.17
CA PHE A 19 -19.48 12.96 48.74
C PHE A 19 -20.78 12.59 48.02
N ILE A 20 -20.75 12.26 46.75
CA ILE A 20 -21.93 11.84 45.97
C ILE A 20 -22.20 10.34 46.10
N ALA A 21 -21.15 9.54 46.13
CA ALA A 21 -21.27 8.10 46.31
C ALA A 21 -21.48 7.71 47.79
N LEU A 22 -21.04 8.57 48.72
CA LEU A 22 -21.11 8.31 50.14
C LEU A 22 -22.54 8.10 50.66
N PRO A 23 -23.57 8.89 50.29
CA PRO A 23 -24.91 8.61 50.75
C PRO A 23 -25.42 7.26 50.31
N ALA A 24 -25.22 6.89 49.01
CA ALA A 24 -25.61 5.58 48.47
C ALA A 24 -24.81 4.42 49.10
N LEU A 25 -23.54 4.66 49.44
CA LEU A 25 -22.69 3.69 50.12
C LEU A 25 -23.08 3.52 51.60
N LEU A 26 -23.46 4.61 52.27
CA LEU A 26 -23.93 4.60 53.66
C LEU A 26 -25.32 3.96 53.75
N ASP A 27 -26.25 4.21 52.82
CA ASP A 27 -27.52 3.50 52.74
C ASP A 27 -27.31 2.00 52.60
N PHE A 28 -26.39 1.59 51.71
CA PHE A 28 -26.05 0.19 51.53
C PHE A 28 -25.38 -0.46 52.72
N LEU A 29 -24.45 0.26 53.40
CA LEU A 29 -23.68 -0.29 54.52
C LEU A 29 -24.41 -0.26 55.88
N LEU A 30 -25.26 0.75 56.11
CA LEU A 30 -25.90 0.98 57.43
C LEU A 30 -27.38 0.63 57.45
N GLY A 31 -27.98 0.30 56.29
CA GLY A 31 -29.43 0.04 56.20
C GLY A 31 -30.27 1.20 56.64
N THR A 32 -29.72 2.41 56.62
CA THR A 32 -30.40 3.63 57.04
C THR A 32 -31.06 4.31 55.84
N ASP A 33 -32.35 4.65 55.95
CA ASP A 33 -33.14 5.32 54.90
C ASP A 33 -32.72 6.81 54.82
N LEU A 34 -31.44 7.07 54.52
CA LEU A 34 -30.88 8.44 54.33
C LEU A 34 -31.60 9.17 53.17
N GLY A 35 -32.21 8.43 52.25
CA GLY A 35 -33.03 8.97 51.20
C GLY A 35 -34.12 9.90 51.71
N LYS A 36 -34.70 9.64 52.89
CA LYS A 36 -35.70 10.51 53.52
C LYS A 36 -35.16 11.89 53.91
N TYR A 37 -33.90 11.96 54.35
CA TYR A 37 -33.28 13.24 54.73
C TYR A 37 -32.88 14.08 53.51
N PHE A 38 -32.72 13.44 52.34
CA PHE A 38 -32.35 14.10 51.11
C PHE A 38 -33.49 14.15 50.07
N SER A 39 -34.73 13.86 50.49
CA SER A 39 -35.92 13.92 49.60
C SER A 39 -36.10 15.27 48.88
N TRP A 40 -35.60 16.37 49.49
CA TRP A 40 -35.59 17.67 48.84
C TRP A 40 -34.71 17.71 47.57
N LEU A 41 -33.66 16.85 47.45
CA LEU A 41 -32.85 16.73 46.26
C LEU A 41 -33.60 16.12 45.06
N GLU A 42 -34.66 15.32 45.34
CA GLU A 42 -35.57 14.77 44.36
C GLU A 42 -36.72 15.75 44.04
N SER A 43 -36.83 16.85 44.79
CA SER A 43 -37.75 17.93 44.46
C SER A 43 -37.30 18.56 43.12
N GLY A 44 -38.21 18.80 42.21
CA GLY A 44 -37.89 19.31 40.90
C GLY A 44 -39.04 20.07 40.26
N ILE A 45 -38.69 20.81 39.24
CA ILE A 45 -39.65 21.54 38.41
C ILE A 45 -39.96 20.70 37.17
N SER A 46 -41.22 20.53 36.84
CA SER A 46 -41.64 19.86 35.62
C SER A 46 -41.67 20.86 34.44
N ILE A 47 -40.75 20.69 33.49
CA ILE A 47 -40.65 21.52 32.30
C ILE A 47 -40.89 20.61 31.08
N ALA A 48 -41.86 20.90 30.24
CA ALA A 48 -42.18 20.16 29.01
C ALA A 48 -42.30 18.63 29.21
N GLY A 49 -42.90 18.20 30.34
CA GLY A 49 -43.12 16.79 30.68
C GLY A 49 -41.88 16.08 31.29
N THR A 50 -40.77 16.78 31.46
CA THR A 50 -39.56 16.25 32.10
C THR A 50 -39.43 16.83 33.49
N LYS A 51 -39.21 15.97 34.51
CA LYS A 51 -38.96 16.40 35.90
C LYS A 51 -37.45 16.66 36.08
N ILE A 52 -37.07 17.91 36.13
CA ILE A 52 -35.70 18.33 36.41
C ILE A 52 -35.52 18.45 37.91
N THR A 53 -34.73 17.58 38.52
CA THR A 53 -34.45 17.56 39.95
C THR A 53 -33.19 18.34 40.31
N VAL A 54 -33.04 18.76 41.54
CA VAL A 54 -31.84 19.38 42.06
C VAL A 54 -30.63 18.44 41.88
N LEU A 55 -30.90 17.15 42.02
CA LEU A 55 -29.88 16.11 41.85
C LEU A 55 -29.38 16.06 40.38
N ASN A 56 -30.26 16.16 39.39
CA ASN A 56 -29.87 16.18 37.97
C ASN A 56 -28.97 17.39 37.67
N VAL A 57 -29.29 18.55 38.23
CA VAL A 57 -28.49 19.78 38.09
C VAL A 57 -27.13 19.60 38.76
N ALA A 58 -27.07 18.97 39.90
CA ALA A 58 -25.80 18.69 40.60
C ALA A 58 -24.93 17.73 39.75
N TYR A 59 -25.52 16.66 39.21
CA TYR A 59 -24.81 15.74 38.31
C TYR A 59 -24.32 16.44 37.03
N LEU A 60 -25.12 17.33 36.45
CA LEU A 60 -24.70 18.10 35.29
C LEU A 60 -23.49 19.00 35.60
N ILE A 61 -23.52 19.71 36.71
CA ILE A 61 -22.40 20.57 37.14
C ILE A 61 -21.13 19.73 37.32
N LEU A 62 -21.21 18.60 38.02
CA LEU A 62 -20.09 17.69 38.21
C LEU A 62 -19.55 17.14 36.91
N PHE A 63 -20.47 16.72 36.05
CA PHE A 63 -20.12 16.23 34.68
C PHE A 63 -19.39 17.31 33.88
N LEU A 64 -19.85 18.56 33.88
CA LEU A 64 -19.21 19.66 33.16
C LEU A 64 -17.82 20.00 33.74
N ILE A 65 -17.67 19.94 35.05
CA ILE A 65 -16.34 20.12 35.70
C ILE A 65 -15.40 19.01 35.26
N PHE A 66 -15.83 17.74 35.32
CA PHE A 66 -15.07 16.58 34.89
C PHE A 66 -14.68 16.70 33.44
N PHE A 67 -15.67 17.01 32.58
CA PHE A 67 -15.48 17.10 31.13
C PHE A 67 -14.55 18.26 30.75
N THR A 68 -14.65 19.39 31.42
CA THR A 68 -13.73 20.52 31.24
C THR A 68 -12.28 20.14 31.63
N PHE A 69 -12.12 19.41 32.74
CA PHE A 69 -10.83 18.90 33.14
C PHE A 69 -10.25 17.92 32.16
N LEU A 70 -11.07 16.94 31.68
CA LEU A 70 -10.68 15.94 30.70
C LEU A 70 -10.33 16.60 29.36
N SER A 71 -11.11 17.59 28.90
CA SER A 71 -10.81 18.33 27.66
C SER A 71 -9.48 19.06 27.72
N ARG A 72 -9.11 19.62 28.89
CA ARG A 72 -7.78 20.25 29.09
C ARG A 72 -6.65 19.22 29.01
N ILE A 73 -6.84 18.03 29.59
CA ILE A 73 -5.85 16.94 29.50
C ILE A 73 -5.67 16.51 28.08
N ILE A 74 -6.77 16.23 27.33
CA ILE A 74 -6.74 15.84 25.94
C ILE A 74 -6.03 16.91 25.10
N ARG A 75 -6.40 18.18 25.24
CA ARG A 75 -5.77 19.30 24.55
C ARG A 75 -4.25 19.33 24.81
N LYS A 76 -3.82 19.27 26.08
CA LYS A 76 -2.41 19.25 26.45
C LYS A 76 -1.67 18.03 25.91
N ALA A 77 -2.27 16.85 25.96
CA ALA A 77 -1.69 15.62 25.43
C ALA A 77 -1.49 15.71 23.92
N LEU A 78 -2.50 16.18 23.19
CA LEU A 78 -2.42 16.37 21.75
C LEU A 78 -1.35 17.41 21.38
N GLN A 79 -1.38 18.59 22.00
CA GLN A 79 -0.46 19.69 21.68
C GLN A 79 0.99 19.41 22.07
N ASN A 80 1.24 18.75 23.20
CA ASN A 80 2.58 18.63 23.78
C ASN A 80 3.25 17.26 23.55
N LYS A 81 2.47 16.19 23.34
CA LYS A 81 3.03 14.83 23.21
C LYS A 81 2.82 14.20 21.85
N VAL A 82 1.64 14.36 21.23
CA VAL A 82 1.27 13.65 20.01
C VAL A 82 1.67 14.45 18.77
N LEU A 83 1.13 15.65 18.64
CA LEU A 83 1.30 16.46 17.43
C LEU A 83 2.73 16.99 17.19
N PRO A 84 3.56 17.29 18.19
CA PRO A 84 4.95 17.70 17.95
C PRO A 84 5.79 16.65 17.24
N ARG A 85 5.41 15.37 17.33
CA ARG A 85 6.08 14.26 16.64
C ARG A 85 5.66 14.10 15.18
N THR A 86 4.65 14.86 14.73
CA THR A 86 4.17 14.85 13.37
C THR A 86 4.85 15.95 12.54
N ARG A 87 4.88 15.79 11.21
CA ARG A 87 5.41 16.79 10.26
C ARG A 87 4.40 17.89 9.91
N LEU A 88 3.30 17.99 10.69
CA LEU A 88 2.28 19.01 10.47
C LEU A 88 2.83 20.38 10.83
N ASP A 89 2.44 21.41 10.09
CA ASP A 89 2.69 22.81 10.39
C ASP A 89 1.89 23.24 11.65
N ILE A 90 2.25 24.38 12.22
CA ILE A 90 1.64 24.88 13.47
C ILE A 90 0.15 25.14 13.30
N GLY A 91 -0.28 25.65 12.12
CA GLY A 91 -1.68 25.93 11.81
C GLY A 91 -2.53 24.66 11.74
N ALA A 92 -2.03 23.63 11.02
CA ALA A 92 -2.71 22.33 10.92
C ALA A 92 -2.81 21.63 12.27
N ARG A 93 -1.79 21.70 13.14
CA ARG A 93 -1.85 21.15 14.51
C ARG A 93 -2.93 21.83 15.34
N ALA A 94 -3.00 23.16 15.27
CA ALA A 94 -4.01 23.92 16.03
C ALA A 94 -5.44 23.58 15.54
N SER A 95 -5.64 23.51 14.23
CA SER A 95 -6.91 23.16 13.62
C SER A 95 -7.36 21.75 14.00
N PHE A 96 -6.46 20.76 13.95
CA PHE A 96 -6.73 19.37 14.35
C PHE A 96 -7.17 19.28 15.81
N VAL A 97 -6.43 19.95 16.73
CA VAL A 97 -6.81 19.99 18.15
C VAL A 97 -8.19 20.58 18.34
N ASN A 98 -8.50 21.68 17.63
CA ASN A 98 -9.81 22.32 17.75
C ASN A 98 -10.94 21.41 17.27
N VAL A 99 -10.78 20.72 16.13
CA VAL A 99 -11.77 19.76 15.63
C VAL A 99 -12.05 18.66 16.66
N VAL A 100 -10.99 18.05 17.22
CA VAL A 100 -11.12 17.01 18.25
C VAL A 100 -11.85 17.56 19.48
N ILE A 101 -11.49 18.75 19.95
CA ILE A 101 -12.10 19.37 21.13
C ILE A 101 -13.56 19.74 20.86
N TYR A 102 -13.90 20.23 19.64
CA TYR A 102 -15.29 20.53 19.30
C TYR A 102 -16.15 19.25 19.26
N ALA A 103 -15.67 18.17 18.65
CA ALA A 103 -16.36 16.89 18.65
C ALA A 103 -16.59 16.38 20.08
N PHE A 104 -15.58 16.53 20.94
CA PHE A 104 -15.66 16.19 22.35
C PHE A 104 -16.72 17.03 23.08
N TRP A 105 -16.79 18.35 22.85
CA TRP A 105 -17.82 19.22 23.45
C TRP A 105 -19.22 18.94 22.94
N ILE A 106 -19.40 18.58 21.66
CA ILE A 106 -20.72 18.16 21.12
C ILE A 106 -21.22 16.93 21.88
N LEU A 107 -20.35 15.94 22.12
CA LEU A 107 -20.70 14.77 22.93
C LEU A 107 -21.03 15.15 24.39
N ALA A 108 -20.28 16.11 24.97
CA ALA A 108 -20.55 16.60 26.32
C ALA A 108 -21.90 17.29 26.46
N ILE A 109 -22.25 18.13 25.49
CA ILE A 109 -23.55 18.83 25.46
C ILE A 109 -24.67 17.81 25.35
N TYR A 110 -24.55 16.85 24.42
CA TYR A 110 -25.54 15.77 24.26
C TYR A 110 -25.74 14.98 25.55
N THR A 111 -24.66 14.53 26.18
CA THR A 111 -24.71 13.76 27.44
C THR A 111 -25.26 14.63 28.58
N GLY A 112 -24.84 15.91 28.65
CA GLY A 112 -25.30 16.84 29.68
C GLY A 112 -26.83 17.09 29.61
N ILE A 113 -27.39 17.21 28.42
CA ILE A 113 -28.85 17.35 28.25
C ILE A 113 -29.59 16.07 28.66
N ASN A 114 -29.04 14.88 28.36
CA ASN A 114 -29.58 13.61 28.84
C ASN A 114 -29.58 13.50 30.39
N ILE A 115 -28.52 14.01 31.05
CA ILE A 115 -28.45 14.04 32.55
C ILE A 115 -29.63 14.84 33.13
N LEU A 116 -30.09 15.89 32.45
CA LEU A 116 -31.26 16.64 32.85
C LEU A 116 -32.60 15.89 32.64
N GLY A 117 -32.57 14.69 32.04
CA GLY A 117 -33.76 13.89 31.75
C GLY A 117 -34.52 14.32 30.48
N ILE A 118 -33.93 15.23 29.69
CA ILE A 118 -34.56 15.69 28.44
C ILE A 118 -34.43 14.60 27.37
N ASN A 119 -35.56 14.20 26.79
CA ASN A 119 -35.57 13.16 25.75
C ASN A 119 -34.99 13.70 24.44
N LEU A 120 -33.86 13.17 24.02
CA LEU A 120 -33.17 13.51 22.78
C LEU A 120 -33.33 12.43 21.71
N SER A 121 -34.31 11.56 21.76
CA SER A 121 -34.49 10.43 20.83
C SER A 121 -34.44 10.86 19.38
N SER A 122 -35.11 11.97 19.02
CA SER A 122 -35.12 12.51 17.65
C SER A 122 -33.70 12.96 17.21
N LEU A 123 -32.98 13.63 18.11
CA LEU A 123 -31.58 14.04 17.85
C LEU A 123 -30.66 12.84 17.76
N THR A 124 -30.88 11.80 18.56
CA THR A 124 -30.13 10.55 18.49
C THR A 124 -30.27 9.87 17.13
N PHE A 125 -31.55 9.81 16.64
CA PHE A 125 -31.81 9.26 15.31
C PHE A 125 -31.12 10.06 14.19
N MET A 126 -31.23 11.40 14.24
CA MET A 126 -30.55 12.27 13.27
C MET A 126 -29.03 12.15 13.36
N ALA A 127 -28.47 12.11 14.57
CA ALA A 127 -27.03 11.92 14.78
C ALA A 127 -26.55 10.56 14.25
N GLY A 128 -27.37 9.51 14.40
CA GLY A 128 -27.12 8.19 13.84
C GLY A 128 -27.05 8.22 12.31
N ALA A 129 -28.02 8.86 11.66
CA ALA A 129 -28.02 9.03 10.20
C ALA A 129 -26.81 9.83 9.69
N LEU A 130 -26.47 10.94 10.37
CA LEU A 130 -25.26 11.71 10.09
C LEU A 130 -24.00 10.89 10.32
N GLY A 131 -23.95 10.09 11.39
CA GLY A 131 -22.83 9.21 11.70
C GLY A 131 -22.57 8.17 10.61
N ILE A 132 -23.64 7.59 10.05
CA ILE A 132 -23.56 6.66 8.91
C ILE A 132 -22.99 7.40 7.69
N GLY A 133 -23.48 8.60 7.36
CA GLY A 133 -22.96 9.41 6.25
C GLY A 133 -21.49 9.76 6.41
N ILE A 134 -21.08 10.19 7.59
CA ILE A 134 -19.66 10.46 7.92
C ILE A 134 -18.83 9.17 7.84
N GLY A 135 -19.38 8.04 8.32
CA GLY A 135 -18.73 6.73 8.25
C GLY A 135 -18.43 6.31 6.82
N PHE A 136 -19.37 6.46 5.90
CA PHE A 136 -19.16 6.21 4.47
C PHE A 136 -18.11 7.19 3.87
N GLY A 137 -18.16 8.46 4.27
CA GLY A 137 -17.15 9.45 3.82
C GLY A 137 -15.71 9.13 4.29
N LEU A 138 -15.57 8.53 5.47
CA LEU A 138 -14.27 8.16 6.06
C LEU A 138 -13.83 6.73 5.74
N GLN A 139 -14.67 5.92 5.11
CA GLN A 139 -14.42 4.49 4.86
C GLN A 139 -13.07 4.22 4.23
N ASN A 140 -12.71 4.97 3.18
CA ASN A 140 -11.43 4.79 2.49
C ASN A 140 -10.23 5.12 3.39
N ILE A 141 -10.35 6.10 4.27
CA ILE A 141 -9.26 6.47 5.20
C ILE A 141 -9.05 5.35 6.21
N VAL A 142 -10.14 4.87 6.80
CA VAL A 142 -10.10 3.76 7.77
C VAL A 142 -9.58 2.48 7.13
N ASN A 143 -10.05 2.15 5.91
CA ASN A 143 -9.60 0.97 5.19
C ASN A 143 -8.08 1.02 4.93
N ASN A 144 -7.56 2.13 4.44
CA ASN A 144 -6.13 2.29 4.21
C ASN A 144 -5.31 2.24 5.51
N PHE A 145 -5.84 2.77 6.60
CA PHE A 145 -5.21 2.73 7.92
C PHE A 145 -5.12 1.28 8.44
N ILE A 146 -6.22 0.55 8.43
CA ILE A 146 -6.26 -0.86 8.86
C ILE A 146 -5.36 -1.72 7.97
N SER A 147 -5.41 -1.51 6.64
CA SER A 147 -4.53 -2.19 5.69
C SER A 147 -3.04 -1.91 5.99
N GLY A 148 -2.70 -0.68 6.35
CA GLY A 148 -1.34 -0.33 6.75
C GLY A 148 -0.87 -1.06 8.00
N ILE A 149 -1.75 -1.21 8.99
CA ILE A 149 -1.46 -2.01 10.19
C ILE A 149 -1.23 -3.47 9.80
N ILE A 150 -2.10 -4.05 8.97
CA ILE A 150 -1.97 -5.45 8.52
C ILE A 150 -0.63 -5.65 7.81
N LEU A 151 -0.28 -4.77 6.84
CA LEU A 151 0.99 -4.85 6.10
C LEU A 151 2.23 -4.77 7.00
N LEU A 152 2.18 -4.03 8.11
CA LEU A 152 3.29 -3.95 9.06
C LEU A 152 3.53 -5.26 9.83
N PHE A 153 2.49 -6.09 9.98
CA PHE A 153 2.58 -7.38 10.68
C PHE A 153 2.64 -8.57 9.71
N ASP A 154 2.38 -8.36 8.42
CA ASP A 154 2.42 -9.41 7.42
C ASP A 154 3.87 -9.59 6.89
N PRO A 155 4.49 -10.75 7.11
CA PRO A 155 5.85 -11.00 6.64
C PRO A 155 5.96 -11.18 5.13
N SER A 156 4.83 -11.28 4.40
CA SER A 156 4.82 -11.52 2.95
C SER A 156 5.22 -10.31 2.12
N ILE A 157 5.19 -9.11 2.71
CA ILE A 157 5.53 -7.83 2.07
C ILE A 157 6.37 -7.01 3.05
N GLN A 158 7.64 -6.80 2.73
CA GLN A 158 8.59 -6.10 3.60
C GLN A 158 9.28 -4.94 2.87
N VAL A 159 9.79 -3.97 3.64
CA VAL A 159 10.66 -2.92 3.10
C VAL A 159 11.93 -3.55 2.55
N GLY A 160 12.28 -3.20 1.31
CA GLY A 160 13.39 -3.80 0.56
C GLY A 160 12.96 -4.86 -0.44
N ASP A 161 11.72 -5.37 -0.37
CA ASP A 161 11.24 -6.36 -1.34
C ASP A 161 11.06 -5.74 -2.72
N MET A 162 11.47 -6.49 -3.75
CA MET A 162 11.14 -6.20 -5.14
C MET A 162 9.77 -6.74 -5.47
N VAL A 163 8.85 -5.85 -5.82
CA VAL A 163 7.45 -6.18 -6.09
C VAL A 163 7.00 -5.70 -7.46
N GLN A 164 6.04 -6.43 -8.01
CA GLN A 164 5.30 -6.02 -9.19
C GLN A 164 3.82 -5.87 -8.83
N ILE A 165 3.24 -4.70 -9.14
CA ILE A 165 1.86 -4.34 -8.85
C ILE A 165 1.22 -3.89 -10.16
N GLY A 166 0.43 -4.78 -10.77
CA GLY A 166 -0.02 -4.58 -12.15
C GLY A 166 1.15 -4.54 -13.13
N GLU A 167 1.33 -3.44 -13.84
CA GLU A 167 2.47 -3.22 -14.75
C GLU A 167 3.67 -2.54 -14.08
N ASP A 168 3.47 -1.98 -12.90
CA ASP A 168 4.50 -1.24 -12.18
C ASP A 168 5.45 -2.19 -11.44
N TRP A 169 6.75 -1.90 -11.54
CA TRP A 169 7.82 -2.63 -10.89
C TRP A 169 8.64 -1.71 -9.99
N GLY A 170 9.07 -2.22 -8.86
CA GLY A 170 9.98 -1.47 -8.00
C GLY A 170 10.24 -2.13 -6.67
N THR A 171 11.05 -1.46 -5.86
CA THR A 171 11.42 -1.89 -4.52
C THR A 171 10.60 -1.13 -3.48
N ILE A 172 10.09 -1.82 -2.48
CA ILE A 172 9.35 -1.20 -1.37
C ILE A 172 10.34 -0.39 -0.55
N ASN A 173 10.21 0.94 -0.63
CA ASN A 173 11.06 1.85 0.14
C ASN A 173 10.53 2.05 1.56
N ARG A 174 9.21 2.21 1.71
CA ARG A 174 8.61 2.46 3.02
C ARG A 174 7.11 2.14 3.04
N ILE A 175 6.66 1.56 4.14
CA ILE A 175 5.24 1.37 4.46
C ILE A 175 4.84 2.43 5.48
N ASN A 176 3.97 3.37 5.08
CA ASN A 176 3.39 4.38 5.97
C ASN A 176 2.02 3.94 6.46
N ILE A 177 1.41 4.73 7.37
CA ILE A 177 0.09 4.46 7.94
C ILE A 177 -1.01 4.26 6.87
N ARG A 178 -0.96 5.02 5.77
CA ARG A 178 -2.01 5.01 4.73
C ARG A 178 -1.52 4.53 3.37
N THR A 179 -0.23 4.66 3.09
CA THR A 179 0.34 4.41 1.77
C THR A 179 1.65 3.67 1.88
N THR A 180 1.91 2.78 0.94
CA THR A 180 3.21 2.17 0.70
C THR A 180 3.91 2.93 -0.43
N ILE A 181 5.19 3.21 -0.25
CA ILE A 181 6.02 3.88 -1.25
C ILE A 181 6.92 2.83 -1.89
N VAL A 182 6.77 2.66 -3.20
CA VAL A 182 7.57 1.77 -4.02
C VAL A 182 8.43 2.63 -4.96
N GLN A 183 9.72 2.36 -4.99
CA GLN A 183 10.67 3.04 -5.87
C GLN A 183 10.81 2.23 -7.16
N SER A 184 10.44 2.83 -8.31
CA SER A 184 10.60 2.18 -9.62
C SER A 184 12.05 2.13 -10.07
N PHE A 185 12.34 1.35 -11.10
CA PHE A 185 13.66 1.31 -11.74
C PHE A 185 14.09 2.67 -12.33
N ASP A 186 13.12 3.49 -12.75
CA ASP A 186 13.37 4.85 -13.28
C ASP A 186 13.47 5.91 -12.17
N ASN A 187 13.65 5.48 -10.93
CA ASN A 187 13.74 6.35 -9.76
C ASN A 187 12.46 7.15 -9.45
N ALA A 188 11.31 6.75 -9.99
CA ALA A 188 10.02 7.34 -9.63
C ALA A 188 9.48 6.72 -8.34
N SER A 189 8.90 7.56 -7.48
CA SER A 189 8.23 7.07 -6.25
C SER A 189 6.75 6.81 -6.52
N LEU A 190 6.36 5.57 -6.57
CA LEU A 190 4.97 5.14 -6.68
C LEU A 190 4.33 5.17 -5.29
N ILE A 191 3.28 5.98 -5.12
CA ILE A 191 2.57 6.13 -3.85
C ILE A 191 1.28 5.33 -3.94
N ILE A 192 1.28 4.16 -3.35
CA ILE A 192 0.20 3.19 -3.45
C ILE A 192 -0.61 3.16 -2.16
N PRO A 193 -1.94 3.34 -2.20
CA PRO A 193 -2.80 3.14 -1.04
C PRO A 193 -2.65 1.73 -0.45
N ASN A 194 -2.53 1.62 0.88
CA ASN A 194 -2.32 0.32 1.53
C ASN A 194 -3.44 -0.68 1.25
N SER A 195 -4.68 -0.20 1.09
CA SER A 195 -5.81 -1.05 0.73
C SER A 195 -5.64 -1.72 -0.63
N GLN A 196 -4.98 -1.07 -1.60
CA GLN A 196 -4.68 -1.65 -2.90
C GLN A 196 -3.59 -2.72 -2.81
N MET A 197 -2.61 -2.56 -1.91
CA MET A 197 -1.58 -3.57 -1.66
C MET A 197 -2.17 -4.89 -1.12
N LEU A 198 -3.26 -4.83 -0.35
CA LEU A 198 -3.93 -6.01 0.19
C LEU A 198 -5.01 -6.59 -0.73
N SER A 199 -5.73 -5.72 -1.47
CA SER A 199 -6.86 -6.18 -2.30
C SER A 199 -6.45 -6.63 -3.70
N ASN A 200 -5.32 -6.14 -4.22
CA ASN A 200 -4.84 -6.48 -5.55
C ASN A 200 -3.80 -7.61 -5.48
N LYS A 201 -3.59 -8.27 -6.62
CA LYS A 201 -2.49 -9.22 -6.76
C LYS A 201 -1.17 -8.45 -6.74
N VAL A 202 -0.32 -8.73 -5.78
CA VAL A 202 1.07 -8.28 -5.71
C VAL A 202 1.98 -9.48 -5.92
N THR A 203 2.91 -9.38 -6.87
CA THR A 203 3.94 -10.40 -7.06
C THR A 203 5.20 -9.93 -6.34
N ASN A 204 5.61 -10.66 -5.31
CA ASN A 204 6.87 -10.42 -4.60
C ASN A 204 7.95 -11.34 -5.18
N TRP A 205 8.99 -10.74 -5.75
CA TRP A 205 10.08 -11.45 -6.43
C TRP A 205 11.28 -11.76 -5.51
N SER A 206 11.28 -11.24 -4.29
CA SER A 206 12.33 -11.45 -3.28
C SER A 206 11.85 -12.22 -2.05
N PHE A 207 10.55 -12.57 -1.97
CA PHE A 207 9.97 -13.24 -0.82
C PHE A 207 10.57 -14.63 -0.62
N LYS A 208 11.19 -14.86 0.54
CA LYS A 208 11.85 -16.12 0.98
C LYS A 208 13.05 -16.55 0.14
N ASP A 209 13.00 -16.48 -1.18
CA ASP A 209 14.07 -16.87 -2.07
C ASP A 209 14.25 -15.79 -3.15
N PRO A 210 15.36 -15.04 -3.14
CA PRO A 210 15.61 -13.96 -4.09
C PRO A 210 15.99 -14.46 -5.50
N LYS A 211 16.09 -15.76 -5.70
CA LYS A 211 16.45 -16.35 -7.00
C LYS A 211 15.33 -16.15 -8.00
N VAL A 212 15.67 -15.63 -9.15
CA VAL A 212 14.70 -15.41 -10.23
C VAL A 212 15.16 -16.07 -11.51
N ARG A 213 14.23 -16.78 -12.17
CA ARG A 213 14.49 -17.35 -13.48
C ARG A 213 14.26 -16.32 -14.57
N ARG A 214 15.29 -16.12 -15.41
CA ARG A 214 15.26 -15.25 -16.58
C ARG A 214 15.41 -16.07 -17.86
N GLN A 215 15.08 -15.45 -18.99
CA GLN A 215 15.27 -16.06 -20.30
C GLN A 215 15.65 -15.02 -21.35
N VAL A 216 16.41 -15.46 -22.33
CA VAL A 216 16.78 -14.69 -23.53
C VAL A 216 16.51 -15.57 -24.75
N ASP A 217 15.79 -15.04 -25.70
CA ASP A 217 15.55 -15.70 -27.00
C ASP A 217 16.54 -15.13 -28.03
N VAL A 218 17.10 -16.03 -28.86
CA VAL A 218 17.99 -15.68 -29.95
C VAL A 218 17.67 -16.54 -31.18
N GLY A 219 17.64 -15.91 -32.35
CA GLY A 219 17.41 -16.57 -33.64
C GLY A 219 18.71 -16.62 -34.43
N VAL A 220 19.08 -17.78 -34.95
CA VAL A 220 20.20 -17.97 -35.89
C VAL A 220 19.71 -18.34 -37.27
N ALA A 221 20.53 -18.05 -38.29
CA ALA A 221 20.19 -18.35 -39.68
C ALA A 221 19.98 -19.86 -39.90
N TYR A 222 19.12 -20.21 -40.84
CA TYR A 222 18.98 -21.57 -41.33
C TYR A 222 20.31 -22.05 -41.94
N GLY A 223 20.66 -23.32 -41.67
CA GLY A 223 21.96 -23.88 -42.03
C GLY A 223 23.03 -23.80 -40.95
N SER A 224 22.77 -23.06 -39.85
CA SER A 224 23.66 -23.05 -38.70
C SER A 224 23.69 -24.42 -38.02
N ASP A 225 24.88 -24.81 -37.51
CA ASP A 225 25.03 -26.03 -36.70
C ASP A 225 24.35 -25.85 -35.33
N VAL A 226 23.19 -26.46 -35.14
CA VAL A 226 22.36 -26.39 -33.93
C VAL A 226 23.13 -26.83 -32.66
N GLN A 227 24.01 -27.87 -32.79
CA GLN A 227 24.76 -28.35 -31.65
C GLN A 227 25.90 -27.40 -31.25
N LYS A 228 26.58 -26.81 -32.28
CA LYS A 228 27.56 -25.77 -32.06
C LYS A 228 26.95 -24.54 -31.38
N VAL A 229 25.81 -24.04 -31.87
CA VAL A 229 25.07 -22.92 -31.27
C VAL A 229 24.72 -23.22 -29.82
N ARG A 230 24.13 -24.37 -29.55
CA ARG A 230 23.76 -24.79 -28.19
C ARG A 230 24.98 -24.81 -27.24
N LYS A 231 26.09 -25.37 -27.70
CA LYS A 231 27.31 -25.45 -26.89
C LYS A 231 27.85 -24.08 -26.54
N ILE A 232 27.90 -23.15 -27.50
CA ILE A 232 28.38 -21.79 -27.30
C ILE A 232 27.47 -21.02 -26.34
N LEU A 233 26.15 -21.09 -26.54
CA LEU A 233 25.18 -20.46 -25.64
C LEU A 233 25.29 -20.97 -24.21
N LEU A 234 25.49 -22.28 -24.00
CA LEU A 234 25.70 -22.86 -22.66
C LEU A 234 27.00 -22.34 -22.06
N GLN A 235 28.07 -22.25 -22.81
CA GLN A 235 29.36 -21.74 -22.33
C GLN A 235 29.23 -20.27 -21.89
N ILE A 236 28.67 -19.41 -22.75
CA ILE A 236 28.48 -17.98 -22.45
C ILE A 236 27.73 -17.79 -21.13
N VAL A 237 26.59 -18.50 -20.97
CA VAL A 237 25.75 -18.32 -19.80
C VAL A 237 26.38 -18.87 -18.52
N SER A 238 27.21 -19.92 -18.61
CA SER A 238 27.93 -20.49 -17.47
C SER A 238 29.11 -19.64 -17.04
N ASP A 239 29.68 -18.80 -17.92
CA ASP A 239 30.79 -17.91 -17.61
C ASP A 239 30.34 -16.58 -16.96
N MET A 240 29.05 -16.40 -16.67
CA MET A 240 28.52 -15.17 -16.09
C MET A 240 28.34 -15.30 -14.57
N PRO A 241 29.03 -14.48 -13.75
CA PRO A 241 29.02 -14.60 -12.28
C PRO A 241 27.67 -14.29 -11.63
N GLU A 242 26.77 -13.54 -12.30
CA GLU A 242 25.44 -13.21 -11.82
C GLU A 242 24.45 -14.38 -11.99
N ILE A 243 24.85 -15.38 -12.79
CA ILE A 243 24.04 -16.57 -13.12
C ILE A 243 24.44 -17.72 -12.21
N MET A 244 23.44 -18.45 -11.77
CA MET A 244 23.65 -19.58 -10.87
C MET A 244 24.05 -20.86 -11.63
N ASP A 245 24.92 -21.64 -11.03
CA ASP A 245 25.26 -23.00 -11.50
C ASP A 245 24.19 -24.03 -11.10
N ASP A 246 23.49 -23.79 -10.00
CA ASP A 246 22.39 -24.64 -9.52
C ASP A 246 21.16 -23.78 -9.13
N PRO A 247 20.04 -23.93 -9.82
CA PRO A 247 19.78 -24.78 -10.99
C PRO A 247 20.55 -24.35 -12.25
N ALA A 248 21.13 -25.35 -12.90
CA ALA A 248 22.01 -25.13 -14.06
C ALA A 248 21.28 -24.40 -15.21
N PRO A 249 21.96 -23.51 -15.95
CA PRO A 249 21.41 -22.87 -17.12
C PRO A 249 21.10 -23.91 -18.21
N ARG A 250 20.08 -23.62 -19.00
CA ARG A 250 19.58 -24.51 -20.02
C ARG A 250 19.34 -23.78 -21.33
N VAL A 251 19.71 -24.39 -22.44
CA VAL A 251 19.44 -23.92 -23.79
C VAL A 251 18.46 -24.88 -24.47
N ASP A 252 17.28 -24.37 -24.80
CA ASP A 252 16.24 -25.10 -25.51
C ASP A 252 16.21 -24.62 -26.97
N PHE A 253 16.14 -25.56 -27.90
CA PHE A 253 15.76 -25.28 -29.27
C PHE A 253 14.22 -25.24 -29.36
N MET A 254 13.67 -24.05 -29.60
CA MET A 254 12.24 -23.78 -29.40
C MET A 254 11.43 -24.08 -30.65
N ASP A 255 11.92 -23.62 -31.82
CA ASP A 255 11.13 -23.71 -33.05
C ASP A 255 11.97 -23.49 -34.29
N PHE A 256 11.47 -23.99 -35.43
CA PHE A 256 11.87 -23.63 -36.79
C PHE A 256 10.99 -22.44 -37.22
N GLY A 257 11.43 -21.22 -36.88
CA GLY A 257 10.67 -20.00 -37.20
C GLY A 257 10.70 -19.63 -38.67
N ASN A 258 9.90 -18.64 -39.09
CA ASN A 258 9.76 -18.22 -40.48
C ASN A 258 11.08 -17.86 -41.18
N SER A 259 12.03 -17.31 -40.44
CA SER A 259 13.34 -16.88 -40.98
C SER A 259 14.53 -17.25 -40.07
N ALA A 260 14.29 -18.01 -39.01
CA ALA A 260 15.32 -18.29 -38.00
C ALA A 260 15.09 -19.63 -37.30
N LEU A 261 16.18 -20.25 -36.85
CA LEU A 261 16.18 -21.31 -35.85
C LEU A 261 16.15 -20.64 -34.44
N ILE A 262 15.08 -20.84 -33.69
CA ILE A 262 14.86 -20.11 -32.41
C ILE A 262 15.40 -20.89 -31.21
N PHE A 263 16.30 -20.28 -30.48
CA PHE A 263 16.84 -20.81 -29.24
C PHE A 263 16.40 -19.97 -28.06
N ARG A 264 16.18 -20.61 -26.91
CA ARG A 264 15.87 -19.96 -25.64
C ARG A 264 16.89 -20.37 -24.59
N VAL A 265 17.62 -19.38 -24.09
CA VAL A 265 18.55 -19.54 -22.96
C VAL A 265 17.78 -19.23 -21.68
N ARG A 266 17.61 -20.23 -20.78
CA ARG A 266 16.99 -20.07 -19.47
C ARG A 266 18.05 -20.19 -18.40
N PHE A 267 18.01 -19.25 -17.45
CA PHE A 267 19.00 -19.18 -16.38
C PHE A 267 18.38 -18.58 -15.12
N TRP A 268 19.01 -18.84 -13.99
CA TRP A 268 18.64 -18.28 -12.70
C TRP A 268 19.64 -17.20 -12.30
N ILE A 269 19.17 -16.07 -11.83
CA ILE A 269 19.97 -14.99 -11.25
C ILE A 269 19.90 -15.05 -9.73
N THR A 270 20.99 -14.66 -9.07
CA THR A 270 21.14 -14.75 -7.61
C THR A 270 20.31 -13.70 -6.85
N SER A 271 20.00 -12.57 -7.50
CA SER A 271 19.21 -11.47 -6.94
C SER A 271 18.34 -10.84 -8.02
N PRO A 272 17.14 -10.36 -7.66
CA PRO A 272 16.32 -9.53 -8.54
C PRO A 272 17.03 -8.26 -9.05
N ASP A 273 18.09 -7.79 -8.40
CA ASP A 273 18.87 -6.63 -8.84
C ASP A 273 19.48 -6.83 -10.23
N TYR A 274 19.76 -8.08 -10.60
CA TYR A 274 20.26 -8.46 -11.92
C TYR A 274 19.16 -8.64 -12.98
N TRP A 275 17.91 -8.28 -12.65
CA TRP A 275 16.75 -8.49 -13.54
C TRP A 275 16.93 -7.92 -14.94
N LEU A 276 17.48 -6.71 -15.06
CA LEU A 276 17.71 -6.02 -16.33
C LEU A 276 19.14 -6.26 -16.86
N THR A 277 20.11 -6.26 -15.97
CA THR A 277 21.53 -6.28 -16.35
C THR A 277 21.98 -7.63 -16.86
N ALA A 278 21.62 -8.74 -16.22
CA ALA A 278 22.07 -10.06 -16.66
C ALA A 278 21.56 -10.45 -18.06
N PRO A 279 20.27 -10.28 -18.44
CA PRO A 279 19.84 -10.53 -19.80
C PRO A 279 20.47 -9.61 -20.84
N THR A 280 20.80 -8.38 -20.48
CA THR A 280 21.44 -7.41 -21.36
C THR A 280 22.88 -7.82 -21.64
N GLU A 281 23.64 -8.11 -20.60
CA GLU A 281 25.02 -8.60 -20.72
C GLU A 281 25.11 -9.91 -21.49
N LEU A 282 24.16 -10.83 -21.25
CA LEU A 282 24.08 -12.08 -22.01
C LEU A 282 23.91 -11.83 -23.52
N ARG A 283 23.07 -10.86 -23.94
CA ARG A 283 22.91 -10.52 -25.36
C ARG A 283 24.20 -9.97 -25.99
N PHE A 284 24.92 -9.12 -25.28
CA PHE A 284 26.21 -8.61 -25.75
C PHE A 284 27.24 -9.74 -25.94
N ARG A 285 27.34 -10.65 -24.99
CA ARG A 285 28.25 -11.80 -25.09
C ARG A 285 27.84 -12.78 -26.20
N ILE A 286 26.54 -12.96 -26.41
CA ILE A 286 26.03 -13.77 -27.53
C ILE A 286 26.47 -13.17 -28.87
N ASP A 287 26.26 -11.86 -29.07
CA ASP A 287 26.67 -11.19 -30.32
C ASP A 287 28.18 -11.33 -30.57
N GLU A 288 29.00 -11.11 -29.55
CA GLU A 288 30.47 -11.23 -29.63
C GLU A 288 30.91 -12.65 -29.98
N GLU A 289 30.40 -13.65 -29.25
CA GLU A 289 30.78 -15.05 -29.44
C GLU A 289 30.24 -15.64 -30.75
N PHE A 290 29.08 -15.23 -31.20
CA PHE A 290 28.52 -15.65 -32.47
C PHE A 290 29.37 -15.13 -33.63
N ARG A 291 29.81 -13.87 -33.58
CA ARG A 291 30.75 -13.30 -34.58
C ARG A 291 32.10 -14.05 -34.63
N LYS A 292 32.67 -14.40 -33.46
CA LYS A 292 33.93 -15.16 -33.39
C LYS A 292 33.81 -16.57 -33.97
N ASN A 293 32.62 -17.13 -33.96
CA ASN A 293 32.37 -18.52 -34.37
C ASN A 293 31.67 -18.65 -35.72
N ASP A 294 31.55 -17.55 -36.48
CA ASP A 294 30.88 -17.48 -37.78
C ASP A 294 29.38 -17.97 -37.72
N ILE A 295 28.70 -17.65 -36.61
CA ILE A 295 27.27 -17.92 -36.48
C ILE A 295 26.50 -16.63 -36.83
N GLU A 296 25.67 -16.73 -37.85
CA GLU A 296 24.86 -15.60 -38.32
C GLU A 296 23.57 -15.48 -37.53
N ILE A 297 23.34 -14.27 -36.94
CA ILE A 297 22.06 -13.91 -36.32
C ILE A 297 21.07 -13.68 -37.46
N ALA A 298 19.94 -14.39 -37.40
CA ALA A 298 18.95 -14.36 -38.49
C ALA A 298 18.30 -12.97 -38.66
N PHE A 299 18.11 -12.59 -39.89
CA PHE A 299 17.29 -11.45 -40.30
C PHE A 299 16.12 -11.92 -41.13
N PRO A 300 15.05 -11.11 -41.32
CA PRO A 300 13.89 -11.50 -42.13
C PRO A 300 14.28 -11.91 -43.53
N GLN A 301 13.87 -13.11 -43.95
CA GLN A 301 14.08 -13.68 -45.30
C GLN A 301 12.81 -13.62 -46.09
N GLN A 302 12.93 -13.32 -47.38
CA GLN A 302 11.79 -13.33 -48.31
C GLN A 302 12.22 -13.94 -49.64
N ASP A 303 11.47 -14.94 -50.12
CA ASP A 303 11.61 -15.45 -51.47
C ASP A 303 10.77 -14.61 -52.41
N ILE A 304 11.39 -13.99 -53.39
CA ILE A 304 10.69 -13.16 -54.38
C ILE A 304 10.55 -13.93 -55.68
N HIS A 305 9.34 -14.32 -56.07
CA HIS A 305 9.04 -14.91 -57.34
C HIS A 305 8.58 -13.85 -58.34
N ILE A 306 9.43 -13.49 -59.28
CA ILE A 306 9.12 -12.52 -60.34
C ILE A 306 8.36 -13.25 -61.47
N ARG A 307 7.05 -13.06 -61.56
CA ARG A 307 6.22 -13.71 -62.56
C ARG A 307 6.24 -13.01 -63.92
N SER A 308 6.56 -11.73 -64.00
CA SER A 308 6.74 -10.99 -65.24
C SER A 308 7.71 -9.86 -65.08
N ALA A 309 8.61 -9.66 -66.00
CA ALA A 309 9.63 -8.61 -65.97
C ALA A 309 9.62 -7.78 -67.28
N SER A 310 8.44 -7.59 -67.85
CA SER A 310 8.24 -6.91 -69.13
C SER A 310 8.71 -5.43 -69.22
N GLY A 311 9.38 -4.91 -68.25
CA GLY A 311 10.05 -3.60 -68.31
C GLY A 311 11.52 -3.65 -67.92
N LEU A 312 11.97 -4.79 -67.37
CA LEU A 312 13.35 -4.99 -66.94
C LEU A 312 14.26 -5.50 -68.06
N GLU A 313 13.72 -6.19 -69.08
CA GLU A 313 14.48 -6.68 -70.24
C GLU A 313 15.21 -5.58 -71.01
N GLU A 314 14.61 -4.38 -71.14
CA GLU A 314 15.25 -3.24 -71.77
C GLU A 314 16.43 -2.69 -70.93
N ILE A 315 16.32 -2.73 -69.63
CA ILE A 315 17.36 -2.23 -68.68
C ILE A 315 18.56 -3.20 -68.68
N PHE A 316 18.30 -4.51 -68.63
CA PHE A 316 19.33 -5.53 -68.64
C PHE A 316 20.04 -5.65 -69.99
N ASN A 317 19.32 -5.49 -71.09
CA ASN A 317 19.90 -5.51 -72.43
C ASN A 317 20.80 -4.26 -72.70
N LYS A 318 20.48 -3.12 -72.14
CA LYS A 318 21.32 -1.93 -72.21
C LYS A 318 22.59 -2.00 -71.33
N GLY A 319 22.60 -2.88 -70.30
CA GLY A 319 23.72 -3.07 -69.38
C GLY A 319 24.65 -4.24 -69.73
N GLY A 320 24.41 -4.96 -70.82
CA GLY A 320 25.26 -6.08 -71.25
C GLY A 320 25.08 -7.37 -70.43
N TYR A 321 24.07 -7.46 -69.60
CA TYR A 321 23.78 -8.66 -68.80
C TYR A 321 22.65 -9.51 -69.49
N SER A 322 22.91 -10.78 -69.74
CA SER A 322 21.88 -11.70 -70.24
C SER A 322 21.13 -12.39 -69.10
N LEU A 323 19.85 -12.10 -68.92
CA LEU A 323 18.94 -12.87 -68.07
C LEU A 323 18.69 -14.26 -68.71
N LYS A 324 19.30 -15.32 -68.15
CA LYS A 324 18.87 -16.70 -68.49
C LYS A 324 17.60 -16.98 -67.67
N ILE A 325 16.44 -16.73 -68.26
CA ILE A 325 15.16 -17.21 -67.77
C ILE A 325 15.07 -18.71 -68.09
N PRO A 326 14.93 -19.60 -67.06
CA PRO A 326 14.65 -21.02 -67.37
C PRO A 326 13.30 -21.10 -68.06
N LYS A 327 13.30 -21.64 -69.28
CA LYS A 327 12.05 -21.97 -70.03
C LYS A 327 11.46 -23.22 -69.39
N ASP A 328 10.25 -23.03 -68.85
CA ASP A 328 9.25 -24.02 -68.53
C ASP A 328 9.59 -25.18 -67.61
N GLN A 329 9.05 -25.08 -66.39
CA GLN A 329 8.35 -26.22 -65.79
C GLN A 329 6.83 -25.97 -65.97
N LYS A 330 6.20 -26.68 -66.94
CA LYS A 330 4.76 -26.89 -67.02
C LYS A 330 4.27 -27.75 -65.87
#